data_4bc4098698bec92309bc3824515a657d
#
_entry.id   4bc4098698bec92309bc3824515a657d
#
_cell.length_a   1.000
_cell.length_b   1.000
_cell.length_c   1.000
_cell.angle_alpha   90.00
_cell.angle_beta   90.00
_cell.angle_gamma   90.00
#
_symmetry.space_group_name_H-M   'P 1'
#
loop_
_entity.id
_entity.type
_entity.pdbx_description
1 polymer ?
#
loop_
_entity_poly.entity_id
_entity_poly.type
_entity_poly.pdbx_seq_one_letter_code
_entity_poly.pdbx_strand_id
1 'polypeptide(L)'
;MKYSTLVLDLDGTLLNSKKEVSKRNLEAVLSCYQRGMRIIFATARPPRAVNWFLPKVLLDIGSFVYYNGAQVLCKKSKIEFSESIPVNVPSEILDYCLQHDPLIELSMEVNDEWFSLIELDYITSMNARSNPIVKPLNEMKQYEATKILISGNNHITGLFTKFGDKTNIITTDNNQLIQIMPLLASKESAIIKLCNLYNVELDSVIVFGDDHNDIGLFKKAGYSIAMANAIEELKEIADEVTDSNDHDGVAVSLERMCG
;
A
#
# COMPACT_ATOMS: atom_id res chain seq x y z
N MET A 1 23.71 -6.05 14.24
CA MET A 1 23.07 -6.69 13.07
C MET A 1 23.41 -5.88 11.83
N LYS A 2 23.55 -6.52 10.68
CA LYS A 2 23.79 -5.82 9.39
C LYS A 2 22.63 -4.88 9.03
N TYR A 3 21.39 -5.28 9.34
CA TYR A 3 20.18 -4.53 9.01
C TYR A 3 19.53 -3.93 10.25
N SER A 4 19.01 -2.73 10.12
CA SER A 4 18.40 -1.92 11.20
C SER A 4 16.90 -1.67 11.03
N THR A 5 16.38 -1.92 9.85
CA THR A 5 14.99 -1.63 9.49
C THR A 5 14.39 -2.76 8.67
N LEU A 6 13.18 -3.16 9.04
CA LEU A 6 12.37 -4.16 8.36
C LEU A 6 11.14 -3.47 7.77
N VAL A 7 10.98 -3.56 6.46
CA VAL A 7 9.81 -3.07 5.72
C VAL A 7 8.99 -4.26 5.24
N LEU A 8 7.72 -4.27 5.56
CA LEU A 8 6.79 -5.35 5.24
C LEU A 8 5.61 -4.79 4.46
N ASP A 9 5.38 -5.31 3.26
CA ASP A 9 4.06 -5.21 2.66
C ASP A 9 3.06 -6.06 3.46
N LEU A 10 1.77 -5.81 3.27
CA LEU A 10 0.70 -6.50 4.00
C LEU A 10 0.03 -7.59 3.15
N ASP A 11 -0.62 -7.21 2.06
CA ASP A 11 -1.42 -8.13 1.26
C ASP A 11 -0.56 -9.00 0.37
N GLY A 12 -0.69 -10.33 0.51
CA GLY A 12 0.17 -11.26 -0.22
C GLY A 12 1.57 -11.40 0.38
N THR A 13 1.91 -10.65 1.43
CA THR A 13 3.20 -10.70 2.12
C THR A 13 3.05 -11.09 3.59
N LEU A 14 2.71 -10.16 4.48
CA LEU A 14 2.55 -10.45 5.91
C LEU A 14 1.21 -11.10 6.24
N LEU A 15 0.15 -10.71 5.51
CA LEU A 15 -1.20 -11.25 5.66
C LEU A 15 -1.35 -12.49 4.77
N ASN A 16 -1.86 -13.57 5.36
CA ASN A 16 -2.23 -14.77 4.63
C ASN A 16 -3.50 -14.56 3.76
N SER A 17 -3.92 -15.57 3.02
CA SER A 17 -5.14 -15.52 2.16
C SER A 17 -6.43 -15.23 2.95
N LYS A 18 -6.45 -15.46 4.28
CA LYS A 18 -7.57 -15.12 5.18
C LYS A 18 -7.47 -13.70 5.74
N LYS A 19 -6.48 -12.91 5.29
CA LYS A 19 -6.18 -11.56 5.79
C LYS A 19 -5.82 -11.52 7.28
N GLU A 20 -5.09 -12.53 7.75
CA GLU A 20 -4.62 -12.65 9.12
C GLU A 20 -3.08 -12.70 9.16
N VAL A 21 -2.50 -12.16 10.22
CA VAL A 21 -1.08 -12.37 10.54
C VAL A 21 -0.96 -13.69 11.30
N SER A 22 -0.23 -14.64 10.78
CA SER A 22 0.01 -15.91 11.48
C SER A 22 0.76 -15.70 12.79
N LYS A 23 0.61 -16.62 13.73
CA LYS A 23 1.34 -16.56 15.00
C LYS A 23 2.87 -16.57 14.77
N ARG A 24 3.36 -17.38 13.82
CA ARG A 24 4.79 -17.49 13.52
C ARG A 24 5.34 -16.19 12.91
N ASN A 25 4.65 -15.62 11.93
CA ASN A 25 5.01 -14.30 11.35
C ASN A 25 5.03 -13.21 12.43
N LEU A 26 4.02 -13.19 13.30
CA LEU A 26 3.94 -12.24 14.42
C LEU A 26 5.18 -12.36 15.34
N GLU A 27 5.50 -13.58 15.78
CA GLU A 27 6.64 -13.85 16.69
C GLU A 27 7.97 -13.46 16.04
N ALA A 28 8.15 -13.74 14.74
CA ALA A 28 9.36 -13.37 13.99
C ALA A 28 9.53 -11.84 13.89
N VAL A 29 8.46 -11.11 13.54
CA VAL A 29 8.49 -9.63 13.49
C VAL A 29 8.77 -9.03 14.86
N LEU A 30 8.15 -9.54 15.92
CA LEU A 30 8.39 -9.09 17.28
C LEU A 30 9.84 -9.37 17.75
N SER A 31 10.43 -10.50 17.36
CA SER A 31 11.84 -10.81 17.62
C SER A 31 12.77 -9.77 16.96
N CYS A 32 12.51 -9.40 15.71
CA CYS A 32 13.28 -8.34 15.03
C CYS A 32 13.15 -6.99 15.77
N TYR A 33 11.94 -6.62 16.18
CA TYR A 33 11.72 -5.40 16.97
C TYR A 33 12.47 -5.43 18.31
N GLN A 34 12.41 -6.55 19.06
CA GLN A 34 13.11 -6.72 20.33
C GLN A 34 14.64 -6.64 20.20
N ARG A 35 15.17 -6.99 19.03
CA ARG A 35 16.58 -6.83 18.68
C ARG A 35 16.95 -5.41 18.23
N GLY A 36 16.01 -4.47 18.28
CA GLY A 36 16.22 -3.06 17.98
C GLY A 36 15.95 -2.65 16.53
N MET A 37 15.44 -3.54 15.68
CA MET A 37 15.04 -3.15 14.33
C MET A 37 13.79 -2.26 14.36
N ARG A 38 13.75 -1.26 13.47
CA ARG A 38 12.53 -0.53 13.17
C ARG A 38 11.62 -1.38 12.29
N ILE A 39 10.33 -1.37 12.59
CA ILE A 39 9.33 -2.06 11.79
C ILE A 39 8.50 -1.02 11.05
N ILE A 40 8.42 -1.16 9.73
CA ILE A 40 7.63 -0.30 8.86
C ILE A 40 6.68 -1.19 8.05
N PHE A 41 5.40 -0.88 8.08
CA PHE A 41 4.39 -1.53 7.25
C PHE A 41 4.06 -0.62 6.08
N ALA A 42 4.23 -1.10 4.84
CA ALA A 42 4.03 -0.33 3.61
C ALA A 42 2.94 -0.99 2.75
N THR A 43 1.80 -0.34 2.61
CA THR A 43 0.60 -0.93 2.02
C THR A 43 -0.18 0.02 1.12
N ALA A 44 -0.95 -0.54 0.19
CA ALA A 44 -1.95 0.21 -0.58
C ALA A 44 -3.21 0.54 0.24
N ARG A 45 -3.39 -0.09 1.42
CA ARG A 45 -4.58 0.04 2.26
C ARG A 45 -4.66 1.38 2.98
N PRO A 46 -5.90 1.83 3.32
CA PRO A 46 -6.15 2.96 4.20
C PRO A 46 -5.87 2.61 5.68
N PRO A 47 -5.63 3.63 6.54
CA PRO A 47 -5.43 3.43 7.99
C PRO A 47 -6.54 2.61 8.65
N ARG A 48 -7.82 2.88 8.33
CA ARG A 48 -8.97 2.16 8.90
C ARG A 48 -8.93 0.66 8.63
N ALA A 49 -8.48 0.24 7.44
CA ALA A 49 -8.38 -1.17 7.09
C ALA A 49 -7.21 -1.84 7.83
N VAL A 50 -6.05 -1.19 7.89
CA VAL A 50 -4.87 -1.71 8.60
C VAL A 50 -5.15 -1.89 10.10
N ASN A 51 -5.82 -0.92 10.71
CA ASN A 51 -6.24 -1.00 12.13
C ASN A 51 -7.15 -2.20 12.43
N TRP A 52 -7.79 -2.75 11.41
CA TRP A 52 -8.63 -3.93 11.57
C TRP A 52 -7.87 -5.24 11.39
N PHE A 53 -6.95 -5.31 10.41
CA PHE A 53 -6.26 -6.55 10.09
C PHE A 53 -5.07 -6.83 11.02
N LEU A 54 -4.36 -5.78 11.45
CA LEU A 54 -3.15 -5.98 12.25
C LEU A 54 -3.43 -6.15 13.74
N PRO A 55 -2.77 -7.11 14.39
CA PRO A 55 -2.75 -7.22 15.84
C PRO A 55 -2.30 -5.91 16.50
N LYS A 56 -2.93 -5.55 17.63
CA LYS A 56 -2.63 -4.30 18.36
C LYS A 56 -1.14 -4.12 18.63
N VAL A 57 -0.43 -5.18 18.97
CA VAL A 57 1.02 -5.11 19.26
C VAL A 57 1.82 -4.62 18.06
N LEU A 58 1.47 -4.99 16.82
CA LEU A 58 2.10 -4.49 15.60
C LEU A 58 1.70 -3.03 15.33
N LEU A 59 0.46 -2.65 15.62
CA LEU A 59 0.01 -1.25 15.52
C LEU A 59 0.75 -0.33 16.50
N ASP A 60 1.15 -0.84 17.66
CA ASP A 60 1.85 -0.07 18.70
C ASP A 60 3.36 0.10 18.42
N ILE A 61 3.99 -0.83 17.70
CA ILE A 61 5.43 -0.79 17.39
C ILE A 61 5.77 -0.26 16.01
N GLY A 62 4.82 -0.31 15.07
CA GLY A 62 5.04 -0.02 13.66
C GLY A 62 5.07 1.47 13.32
N SER A 63 5.79 1.79 12.25
CA SER A 63 5.56 2.97 11.41
C SER A 63 4.76 2.51 10.19
N PHE A 64 3.91 3.38 9.68
CA PHE A 64 2.98 2.99 8.62
C PHE A 64 3.12 3.89 7.40
N VAL A 65 3.16 3.28 6.23
CA VAL A 65 3.06 3.89 4.92
C VAL A 65 1.77 3.36 4.30
N TYR A 66 0.76 4.23 4.22
CA TYR A 66 -0.57 3.92 3.70
C TYR A 66 -0.73 4.44 2.28
N TYR A 67 -1.74 3.94 1.56
CA TYR A 67 -2.10 4.40 0.21
C TYR A 67 -0.91 4.41 -0.75
N ASN A 68 -0.07 3.35 -0.72
CA ASN A 68 1.16 3.27 -1.51
C ASN A 68 2.11 4.45 -1.33
N GLY A 69 2.13 5.08 -0.17
CA GLY A 69 3.04 6.20 0.12
C GLY A 69 2.40 7.58 0.21
N ALA A 70 1.11 7.72 -0.13
CA ALA A 70 0.43 9.01 -0.02
C ALA A 70 0.24 9.49 1.42
N GLN A 71 0.27 8.58 2.40
CA GLN A 71 0.21 8.94 3.82
C GLN A 71 1.22 8.12 4.62
N VAL A 72 1.92 8.80 5.52
CA VAL A 72 2.85 8.18 6.47
C VAL A 72 2.50 8.58 7.88
N LEU A 73 2.48 7.58 8.77
CA LEU A 73 2.22 7.80 10.20
C LEU A 73 3.18 6.97 11.05
N CYS A 74 3.95 7.64 11.91
CA CYS A 74 4.70 7.00 12.98
C CYS A 74 4.38 7.65 14.31
N LYS A 75 3.53 7.00 15.11
CA LYS A 75 3.10 7.51 16.42
C LYS A 75 4.27 7.68 17.39
N LYS A 76 5.22 6.73 17.40
CA LYS A 76 6.37 6.74 18.31
C LYS A 76 7.31 7.93 18.07
N SER A 77 7.58 8.25 16.80
CA SER A 77 8.46 9.38 16.42
C SER A 77 7.70 10.67 16.17
N LYS A 78 6.36 10.67 16.29
CA LYS A 78 5.48 11.79 15.96
C LYS A 78 5.70 12.33 14.55
N ILE A 79 6.02 11.42 13.62
CA ILE A 79 6.16 11.72 12.19
C ILE A 79 4.81 11.45 11.55
N GLU A 80 4.28 12.47 10.91
CA GLU A 80 3.07 12.36 10.10
C GLU A 80 3.22 13.29 8.90
N PHE A 81 2.95 12.75 7.71
CA PHE A 81 2.79 13.54 6.50
C PHE A 81 1.82 12.84 5.55
N SER A 82 1.10 13.63 4.77
CA SER A 82 0.20 13.16 3.73
C SER A 82 0.36 14.01 2.48
N GLU A 83 0.13 13.39 1.35
CA GLU A 83 0.06 14.03 0.04
C GLU A 83 -1.33 13.75 -0.54
N SER A 84 -1.92 14.76 -1.18
CA SER A 84 -3.22 14.66 -1.85
C SER A 84 -3.08 15.06 -3.31
N ILE A 85 -3.96 14.56 -4.14
CA ILE A 85 -4.14 15.02 -5.52
C ILE A 85 -4.87 16.37 -5.45
N PRO A 86 -4.31 17.48 -5.98
CA PRO A 86 -4.92 18.79 -5.89
C PRO A 86 -6.32 18.83 -6.50
N VAL A 87 -7.27 19.52 -5.87
CA VAL A 87 -8.72 19.47 -6.13
C VAL A 87 -9.15 19.59 -7.60
N ASN A 88 -8.42 20.31 -8.42
CA ASN A 88 -8.74 20.43 -9.85
C ASN A 88 -8.53 19.11 -10.61
N VAL A 89 -7.55 18.30 -10.23
CA VAL A 89 -7.23 17.03 -10.94
C VAL A 89 -8.30 15.96 -10.67
N PRO A 90 -8.71 15.65 -9.40
CA PRO A 90 -9.84 14.76 -9.14
C PRO A 90 -11.11 15.20 -9.85
N SER A 91 -11.41 16.50 -9.89
CA SER A 91 -12.58 17.03 -10.60
C SER A 91 -12.52 16.72 -12.11
N GLU A 92 -11.35 16.92 -12.75
CA GLU A 92 -11.14 16.58 -14.16
C GLU A 92 -11.25 15.06 -14.41
N ILE A 93 -10.72 14.23 -13.50
CA ILE A 93 -10.81 12.76 -13.57
C ILE A 93 -12.27 12.31 -13.50
N LEU A 94 -13.04 12.83 -12.53
CA LEU A 94 -14.47 12.53 -12.39
C LEU A 94 -15.22 12.83 -13.67
N ASP A 95 -15.04 14.04 -14.25
CA ASP A 95 -15.71 14.43 -15.50
C ASP A 95 -15.29 13.52 -16.65
N TYR A 96 -13.99 13.21 -16.77
CA TYR A 96 -13.48 12.36 -17.82
C TYR A 96 -14.04 10.94 -17.74
N CYS A 97 -14.06 10.37 -16.54
CA CYS A 97 -14.57 9.02 -16.31
C CYS A 97 -16.08 8.93 -16.63
N LEU A 98 -16.88 9.88 -16.14
CA LEU A 98 -18.32 9.91 -16.35
C LEU A 98 -18.72 10.18 -17.82
N GLN A 99 -17.89 10.88 -18.60
CA GLN A 99 -18.09 11.03 -20.05
C GLN A 99 -17.89 9.72 -20.81
N HIS A 100 -17.04 8.81 -20.31
CA HIS A 100 -16.79 7.50 -20.93
C HIS A 100 -17.80 6.45 -20.47
N ASP A 101 -18.12 6.46 -19.19
CA ASP A 101 -19.11 5.56 -18.59
C ASP A 101 -19.84 6.25 -17.44
N PRO A 102 -21.12 6.61 -17.62
CA PRO A 102 -21.93 7.24 -16.56
C PRO A 102 -22.19 6.33 -15.34
N LEU A 103 -21.99 5.01 -15.48
CA LEU A 103 -22.17 4.02 -14.40
C LEU A 103 -20.84 3.49 -13.87
N ILE A 104 -19.76 4.19 -14.14
CA ILE A 104 -18.42 3.76 -13.70
C ILE A 104 -18.36 3.55 -12.19
N GLU A 105 -17.80 2.42 -11.78
CA GLU A 105 -17.53 2.12 -10.38
C GLU A 105 -16.29 2.90 -9.91
N LEU A 106 -16.51 4.17 -9.57
CA LEU A 106 -15.48 5.06 -9.08
C LEU A 106 -15.71 5.42 -7.62
N SER A 107 -14.66 5.29 -6.82
CA SER A 107 -14.65 5.75 -5.43
C SER A 107 -13.40 6.58 -5.14
N MET A 108 -13.48 7.41 -4.10
CA MET A 108 -12.45 8.37 -3.71
C MET A 108 -12.18 8.28 -2.21
N GLU A 109 -10.92 8.20 -1.87
CA GLU A 109 -10.44 8.29 -0.48
C GLU A 109 -10.02 9.72 -0.18
N VAL A 110 -10.51 10.26 0.92
CA VAL A 110 -10.21 11.62 1.40
C VAL A 110 -9.97 11.56 2.90
N ASN A 111 -8.71 11.70 3.36
CA ASN A 111 -8.36 11.70 4.79
C ASN A 111 -8.93 10.50 5.58
N ASP A 112 -8.81 9.28 5.03
CA ASP A 112 -9.35 8.03 5.59
C ASP A 112 -10.89 7.90 5.56
N GLU A 113 -11.62 8.85 4.96
CA GLU A 113 -13.04 8.71 4.59
C GLU A 113 -13.14 8.21 3.15
N TRP A 114 -14.20 7.44 2.86
CA TRP A 114 -14.38 6.78 1.58
C TRP A 114 -15.71 7.12 0.94
N PHE A 115 -15.67 7.69 -0.25
CA PHE A 115 -16.83 8.22 -0.97
C PHE A 115 -16.97 7.60 -2.37
N SER A 116 -18.20 7.55 -2.88
CA SER A 116 -18.52 7.12 -4.25
C SER A 116 -19.65 7.95 -4.83
N LEU A 117 -19.83 7.89 -6.15
CA LEU A 117 -20.96 8.56 -6.83
C LEU A 117 -22.23 7.71 -6.83
N ILE A 118 -22.07 6.39 -6.77
CA ILE A 118 -23.16 5.41 -6.79
C ILE A 118 -22.98 4.41 -5.64
N GLU A 119 -24.00 3.66 -5.30
CA GLU A 119 -23.87 2.55 -4.36
C GLU A 119 -22.93 1.48 -4.93
N LEU A 120 -21.90 1.12 -4.17
CA LEU A 120 -20.92 0.09 -4.51
C LEU A 120 -20.87 -0.94 -3.39
N ASP A 121 -20.86 -2.23 -3.74
CA ASP A 121 -20.75 -3.32 -2.77
C ASP A 121 -19.33 -3.89 -2.72
N TYR A 122 -18.42 -3.17 -2.11
CA TYR A 122 -17.06 -3.63 -1.88
C TYR A 122 -16.91 -4.58 -0.69
N ILE A 123 -17.93 -4.67 0.17
CA ILE A 123 -17.96 -5.69 1.22
C ILE A 123 -17.93 -7.07 0.58
N THR A 124 -18.78 -7.31 -0.42
CA THR A 124 -18.85 -8.61 -1.10
C THR A 124 -17.75 -8.77 -2.16
N SER A 125 -17.50 -7.74 -2.98
CA SER A 125 -16.61 -7.88 -4.14
C SER A 125 -15.11 -7.81 -3.78
N MET A 126 -14.74 -7.04 -2.76
CA MET A 126 -13.34 -6.82 -2.37
C MET A 126 -13.04 -7.23 -0.92
N ASN A 127 -13.98 -7.90 -0.24
CA ASN A 127 -13.86 -8.23 1.18
C ASN A 127 -13.50 -7.00 2.05
N ALA A 128 -14.05 -5.83 1.68
CA ALA A 128 -13.93 -4.60 2.45
C ALA A 128 -14.82 -4.68 3.70
N ARG A 129 -14.53 -3.89 4.71
CA ARG A 129 -15.32 -3.87 5.95
C ARG A 129 -16.53 -2.95 5.87
N SER A 130 -16.49 -1.98 5.00
CA SER A 130 -17.58 -1.03 4.76
C SER A 130 -17.60 -0.64 3.28
N ASN A 131 -18.74 -0.22 2.82
CA ASN A 131 -18.89 0.40 1.51
C ASN A 131 -18.60 1.90 1.58
N PRO A 132 -18.21 2.55 0.47
CA PRO A 132 -18.07 3.99 0.42
C PRO A 132 -19.42 4.68 0.65
N ILE A 133 -19.37 5.88 1.18
CA ILE A 133 -20.56 6.73 1.37
C ILE A 133 -20.87 7.43 0.04
N VAL A 134 -22.11 7.32 -0.43
CA VAL A 134 -22.54 8.00 -1.66
C VAL A 134 -22.59 9.52 -1.46
N LYS A 135 -21.93 10.24 -2.35
CA LYS A 135 -21.89 11.71 -2.38
C LYS A 135 -22.27 12.26 -3.75
N PRO A 136 -22.93 13.41 -3.82
CA PRO A 136 -23.24 14.04 -5.10
C PRO A 136 -21.94 14.52 -5.80
N LEU A 137 -21.95 14.50 -7.13
CA LEU A 137 -20.80 14.87 -7.96
C LEU A 137 -20.20 16.25 -7.63
N ASN A 138 -21.07 17.23 -7.40
CA ASN A 138 -20.65 18.60 -7.06
C ASN A 138 -19.91 18.68 -5.71
N GLU A 139 -20.19 17.79 -4.78
CA GLU A 139 -19.47 17.68 -3.52
C GLU A 139 -18.13 16.96 -3.74
N MET A 140 -18.13 15.82 -4.44
CA MET A 140 -16.90 15.07 -4.71
C MET A 140 -15.85 15.88 -5.48
N LYS A 141 -16.27 16.77 -6.36
CA LYS A 141 -15.38 17.68 -7.11
C LYS A 141 -14.66 18.72 -6.25
N GLN A 142 -15.04 18.89 -4.99
CA GLN A 142 -14.43 19.86 -4.07
C GLN A 142 -13.35 19.24 -3.20
N TYR A 143 -13.15 17.92 -3.26
CA TYR A 143 -12.17 17.22 -2.44
C TYR A 143 -10.79 17.13 -3.09
N GLU A 144 -9.77 17.25 -2.26
CA GLU A 144 -8.43 16.77 -2.57
C GLU A 144 -8.39 15.28 -2.25
N ALA A 145 -8.16 14.45 -3.26
CA ALA A 145 -8.18 13.01 -3.07
C ALA A 145 -6.84 12.48 -2.55
N THR A 146 -6.86 11.65 -1.52
CA THR A 146 -5.69 10.84 -1.13
C THR A 146 -5.48 9.72 -2.15
N LYS A 147 -6.58 9.13 -2.64
CA LYS A 147 -6.57 8.09 -3.68
C LYS A 147 -7.92 8.04 -4.38
N ILE A 148 -7.90 7.77 -5.70
CA ILE A 148 -9.10 7.43 -6.47
C ILE A 148 -8.98 5.98 -6.91
N LEU A 149 -10.06 5.24 -6.81
CA LEU A 149 -10.19 3.85 -7.22
C LEU A 149 -11.23 3.75 -8.33
N ILE A 150 -10.89 3.02 -9.39
CA ILE A 150 -11.83 2.62 -10.43
C ILE A 150 -11.81 1.10 -10.48
N SER A 151 -12.94 0.46 -10.18
CA SER A 151 -13.10 -0.99 -10.17
C SER A 151 -13.91 -1.49 -11.35
N GLY A 152 -13.89 -2.82 -11.54
CA GLY A 152 -14.57 -3.47 -12.65
C GLY A 152 -13.77 -3.51 -13.96
N ASN A 153 -14.37 -4.04 -15.01
CA ASN A 153 -13.71 -4.19 -16.32
C ASN A 153 -13.62 -2.88 -17.13
N ASN A 154 -13.59 -1.76 -16.47
CA ASN A 154 -13.65 -0.45 -17.11
C ASN A 154 -12.26 0.00 -17.57
N HIS A 155 -11.88 -0.39 -18.78
CA HIS A 155 -10.71 0.18 -19.46
C HIS A 155 -11.05 1.58 -19.98
N ILE A 156 -10.77 2.61 -19.18
CA ILE A 156 -10.92 3.99 -19.64
C ILE A 156 -9.73 4.31 -20.55
N THR A 157 -9.99 4.27 -21.84
CA THR A 157 -8.99 4.61 -22.85
C THR A 157 -8.46 6.02 -22.63
N GLY A 158 -7.14 6.18 -22.62
CA GLY A 158 -6.52 7.50 -22.50
C GLY A 158 -6.38 8.07 -21.08
N LEU A 159 -6.85 7.37 -20.03
CA LEU A 159 -6.68 7.83 -18.65
C LEU A 159 -5.20 8.08 -18.29
N PHE A 160 -4.35 7.12 -18.58
CA PHE A 160 -2.90 7.23 -18.37
C PHE A 160 -2.26 8.37 -19.20
N THR A 161 -2.65 8.51 -20.46
CA THR A 161 -2.11 9.56 -21.33
C THR A 161 -2.52 10.96 -20.87
N LYS A 162 -3.73 11.11 -20.32
CA LYS A 162 -4.27 12.40 -19.94
C LYS A 162 -3.87 12.85 -18.53
N PHE A 163 -3.67 11.92 -17.60
CA PHE A 163 -3.45 12.25 -16.19
C PHE A 163 -2.13 11.69 -15.62
N GLY A 164 -1.38 10.90 -16.37
CA GLY A 164 -0.13 10.28 -15.90
C GLY A 164 1.01 11.27 -15.63
N ASP A 165 0.94 12.49 -16.16
CA ASP A 165 1.86 13.59 -15.85
C ASP A 165 1.48 14.35 -14.57
N LYS A 166 0.25 14.17 -14.07
CA LYS A 166 -0.29 14.84 -12.88
C LYS A 166 -0.50 13.91 -11.70
N THR A 167 -0.54 12.60 -11.95
CA THR A 167 -0.87 11.57 -10.95
C THR A 167 -0.07 10.31 -11.17
N ASN A 168 0.14 9.53 -10.11
CA ASN A 168 0.66 8.18 -10.20
C ASN A 168 -0.52 7.21 -10.40
N ILE A 169 -0.58 6.56 -11.57
CA ILE A 169 -1.65 5.63 -11.93
C ILE A 169 -1.06 4.23 -12.02
N ILE A 170 -1.58 3.31 -11.24
CA ILE A 170 -1.21 1.89 -11.28
C ILE A 170 -2.45 1.03 -11.47
N THR A 171 -2.26 -0.15 -12.05
CA THR A 171 -3.29 -1.20 -12.14
C THR A 171 -2.87 -2.38 -11.29
N THR A 172 -3.82 -2.96 -10.58
CA THR A 172 -3.65 -4.15 -9.73
C THR A 172 -4.80 -5.14 -9.97
N ASP A 173 -4.78 -6.28 -9.28
CA ASP A 173 -5.82 -7.31 -9.35
C ASP A 173 -6.12 -7.76 -10.79
N ASN A 174 -5.07 -8.14 -11.52
CA ASN A 174 -5.16 -8.56 -12.93
C ASN A 174 -5.83 -7.50 -13.82
N ASN A 175 -5.48 -6.24 -13.64
CA ASN A 175 -6.03 -5.07 -14.34
C ASN A 175 -7.51 -4.78 -14.07
N GLN A 176 -8.07 -5.29 -12.99
CA GLN A 176 -9.45 -5.01 -12.59
C GLN A 176 -9.59 -3.80 -11.68
N LEU A 177 -8.48 -3.33 -11.10
CA LEU A 177 -8.47 -2.17 -10.21
C LEU A 177 -7.44 -1.13 -10.68
N ILE A 178 -7.92 0.06 -11.03
CA ILE A 178 -7.07 1.23 -11.30
C ILE A 178 -6.99 2.05 -10.02
N GLN A 179 -5.77 2.35 -9.59
CA GLN A 179 -5.48 3.18 -8.43
C GLN A 179 -4.78 4.46 -8.92
N ILE A 180 -5.34 5.61 -8.58
CA ILE A 180 -4.80 6.93 -8.93
C ILE A 180 -4.43 7.64 -7.64
N MET A 181 -3.18 8.03 -7.52
CA MET A 181 -2.58 8.60 -6.31
C MET A 181 -1.85 9.91 -6.64
N PRO A 182 -1.43 10.69 -5.65
CA PRO A 182 -0.53 11.82 -5.87
C PRO A 182 0.70 11.42 -6.69
N LEU A 183 1.16 12.29 -7.57
CA LEU A 183 2.20 11.99 -8.56
C LEU A 183 3.46 11.34 -7.98
N LEU A 184 3.91 11.80 -6.81
CA LEU A 184 5.13 11.33 -6.17
C LEU A 184 4.87 10.22 -5.12
N ALA A 185 3.61 9.83 -4.92
CA ALA A 185 3.28 8.78 -3.96
C ALA A 185 3.70 7.42 -4.48
N SER A 186 4.64 6.79 -3.79
CA SER A 186 5.03 5.39 -3.96
C SER A 186 5.56 4.85 -2.63
N LYS A 187 5.51 3.52 -2.43
CA LYS A 187 6.13 2.89 -1.26
C LYS A 187 7.61 3.28 -1.17
N GLU A 188 8.31 3.28 -2.30
CA GLU A 188 9.71 3.66 -2.41
C GLU A 188 9.96 5.08 -1.89
N SER A 189 9.27 6.09 -2.43
CA SER A 189 9.47 7.50 -2.05
C SER A 189 9.19 7.74 -0.57
N ALA A 190 8.14 7.11 -0.03
CA ALA A 190 7.77 7.23 1.38
C ALA A 190 8.80 6.57 2.31
N ILE A 191 9.32 5.39 1.96
CA ILE A 191 10.36 4.69 2.74
C ILE A 191 11.67 5.47 2.69
N ILE A 192 12.10 5.98 1.53
CA ILE A 192 13.29 6.83 1.41
C ILE A 192 13.15 8.06 2.33
N LYS A 193 12.00 8.73 2.30
CA LYS A 193 11.72 9.89 3.17
C LYS A 193 11.78 9.53 4.66
N LEU A 194 11.20 8.39 5.06
CA LEU A 194 11.27 7.88 6.43
C LEU A 194 12.70 7.53 6.84
N CYS A 195 13.47 6.84 5.99
CA CYS A 195 14.86 6.48 6.24
C CYS A 195 15.70 7.74 6.48
N ASN A 196 15.54 8.77 5.64
CA ASN A 196 16.21 10.06 5.83
C ASN A 196 15.87 10.71 7.17
N LEU A 197 14.57 10.72 7.57
CA LEU A 197 14.13 11.25 8.86
C LEU A 197 14.67 10.46 10.06
N TYR A 198 14.93 9.17 9.89
CA TYR A 198 15.49 8.30 10.91
C TYR A 198 17.02 8.21 10.90
N ASN A 199 17.70 8.87 9.95
CA ASN A 199 19.13 8.69 9.66
C ASN A 199 19.50 7.21 9.46
N VAL A 200 18.72 6.52 8.63
CA VAL A 200 18.91 5.11 8.25
C VAL A 200 19.35 5.05 6.80
N GLU A 201 20.47 4.37 6.55
CA GLU A 201 20.94 4.08 5.19
C GLU A 201 20.07 2.97 4.58
N LEU A 202 19.71 3.10 3.28
CA LEU A 202 18.90 2.11 2.59
C LEU A 202 19.58 0.73 2.53
N ASP A 203 20.90 0.67 2.52
CA ASP A 203 21.68 -0.57 2.60
C ASP A 203 21.45 -1.36 3.90
N SER A 204 20.89 -0.73 4.92
CA SER A 204 20.50 -1.37 6.18
C SER A 204 19.02 -1.73 6.28
N VAL A 205 18.28 -1.65 5.18
CA VAL A 205 16.85 -1.97 5.08
C VAL A 205 16.67 -3.35 4.48
N ILE A 206 15.83 -4.17 5.12
CA ILE A 206 15.26 -5.39 4.53
C ILE A 206 13.82 -5.07 4.08
N VAL A 207 13.45 -5.51 2.91
CA VAL A 207 12.08 -5.38 2.40
C VAL A 207 11.50 -6.73 2.01
N PHE A 208 10.23 -6.95 2.34
CA PHE A 208 9.41 -8.05 1.83
C PHE A 208 8.26 -7.50 1.01
N GLY A 209 7.94 -8.16 -0.10
CA GLY A 209 6.86 -7.76 -0.99
C GLY A 209 6.48 -8.86 -1.97
N ASP A 210 5.41 -8.61 -2.74
CA ASP A 210 4.89 -9.60 -3.70
C ASP A 210 4.34 -8.99 -5.01
N ASP A 211 4.14 -7.68 -5.12
CA ASP A 211 3.46 -7.08 -6.27
C ASP A 211 4.23 -5.89 -6.88
N HIS A 212 3.73 -5.39 -7.98
CA HIS A 212 4.32 -4.29 -8.78
C HIS A 212 4.66 -3.03 -7.98
N ASN A 213 3.85 -2.69 -6.95
CA ASN A 213 4.08 -1.52 -6.09
C ASN A 213 5.30 -1.65 -5.16
N ASP A 214 5.94 -2.84 -5.11
CA ASP A 214 7.16 -3.10 -4.33
C ASP A 214 8.44 -2.97 -5.17
N ILE A 215 8.34 -3.02 -6.51
CA ILE A 215 9.50 -3.04 -7.43
C ILE A 215 10.46 -1.87 -7.19
N GLY A 216 9.92 -0.65 -7.03
CA GLY A 216 10.76 0.53 -6.79
C GLY A 216 11.58 0.42 -5.51
N LEU A 217 10.98 -0.09 -4.45
CA LEU A 217 11.63 -0.27 -3.15
C LEU A 217 12.64 -1.42 -3.17
N PHE A 218 12.35 -2.54 -3.85
CA PHE A 218 13.27 -3.68 -4.01
C PHE A 218 14.60 -3.25 -4.65
N LYS A 219 14.54 -2.39 -5.67
CA LYS A 219 15.73 -1.85 -6.35
C LYS A 219 16.60 -0.93 -5.49
N LYS A 220 16.13 -0.51 -4.31
CA LYS A 220 16.79 0.49 -3.44
C LYS A 220 17.20 -0.05 -2.08
N ALA A 221 16.49 -1.07 -1.57
CA ALA A 221 16.77 -1.66 -0.27
C ALA A 221 18.09 -2.43 -0.27
N GLY A 222 18.70 -2.54 0.92
CA GLY A 222 19.95 -3.30 1.09
C GLY A 222 19.76 -4.81 1.03
N TYR A 223 18.53 -5.31 1.18
CA TYR A 223 18.17 -6.71 0.97
C TYR A 223 16.67 -6.84 0.68
N SER A 224 16.35 -7.48 -0.41
CA SER A 224 14.97 -7.65 -0.90
C SER A 224 14.56 -9.12 -0.93
N ILE A 225 13.39 -9.42 -0.37
CA ILE A 225 12.87 -10.78 -0.24
C ILE A 225 11.48 -10.84 -0.89
N ALA A 226 11.38 -11.53 -2.02
CA ALA A 226 10.11 -11.79 -2.69
C ALA A 226 9.41 -12.99 -2.07
N MET A 227 8.09 -12.88 -1.91
CA MET A 227 7.27 -14.02 -1.50
C MET A 227 7.17 -15.05 -2.65
N ALA A 228 7.00 -16.34 -2.34
CA ALA A 228 6.81 -17.37 -3.39
C ALA A 228 5.59 -17.12 -4.27
N ASN A 229 4.56 -16.45 -3.73
CA ASN A 229 3.37 -16.00 -4.47
C ASN A 229 3.57 -14.67 -5.21
N ALA A 230 4.75 -14.05 -5.16
CA ALA A 230 5.03 -12.79 -5.82
C ALA A 230 4.98 -12.91 -7.36
N ILE A 231 4.80 -11.77 -8.01
CA ILE A 231 4.93 -11.67 -9.47
C ILE A 231 6.36 -12.02 -9.91
N GLU A 232 6.50 -12.61 -11.09
CA GLU A 232 7.82 -13.07 -11.58
C GLU A 232 8.83 -11.92 -11.70
N GLU A 233 8.39 -10.74 -12.17
CA GLU A 233 9.25 -9.56 -12.26
C GLU A 233 9.90 -9.18 -10.91
N LEU A 234 9.16 -9.34 -9.81
CA LEU A 234 9.68 -9.04 -8.47
C LEU A 234 10.67 -10.12 -8.01
N LYS A 235 10.38 -11.40 -8.29
CA LYS A 235 11.28 -12.52 -7.97
C LYS A 235 12.62 -12.42 -8.71
N GLU A 236 12.60 -11.96 -9.97
CA GLU A 236 13.79 -11.81 -10.80
C GLU A 236 14.78 -10.76 -10.26
N ILE A 237 14.27 -9.73 -9.58
CA ILE A 237 15.10 -8.65 -9.02
C ILE A 237 15.39 -8.80 -7.53
N ALA A 238 14.75 -9.76 -6.86
CA ALA A 238 14.93 -10.00 -5.43
C ALA A 238 16.27 -10.66 -5.12
N ASP A 239 16.87 -10.32 -3.97
CA ASP A 239 18.06 -11.01 -3.45
C ASP A 239 17.70 -12.42 -2.98
N GLU A 240 16.45 -12.65 -2.58
CA GLU A 240 15.95 -13.92 -2.08
C GLU A 240 14.47 -14.12 -2.46
N VAL A 241 14.08 -15.38 -2.69
CA VAL A 241 12.67 -15.80 -2.75
C VAL A 241 12.41 -16.70 -1.55
N THR A 242 11.44 -16.32 -0.70
CA THR A 242 11.00 -17.08 0.47
C THR A 242 9.75 -17.91 0.18
N ASP A 243 9.19 -18.58 1.20
CA ASP A 243 7.91 -19.27 1.10
C ASP A 243 6.74 -18.28 0.85
N SER A 244 5.55 -18.82 0.53
CA SER A 244 4.37 -17.96 0.30
C SER A 244 3.84 -17.34 1.60
N ASN A 245 2.99 -16.33 1.46
CA ASN A 245 2.30 -15.72 2.59
C ASN A 245 1.43 -16.71 3.38
N ASP A 246 0.91 -17.77 2.75
CA ASP A 246 0.14 -18.83 3.41
C ASP A 246 1.02 -19.88 4.11
N HIS A 247 2.34 -19.85 3.87
CA HIS A 247 3.33 -20.74 4.45
C HIS A 247 4.37 -20.03 5.32
N ASP A 248 3.99 -18.90 5.94
CA ASP A 248 4.81 -18.13 6.86
C ASP A 248 6.16 -17.65 6.27
N GLY A 249 6.18 -17.31 4.98
CA GLY A 249 7.41 -16.95 4.27
C GLY A 249 8.21 -15.81 4.93
N VAL A 250 7.52 -14.83 5.54
CA VAL A 250 8.18 -13.75 6.30
C VAL A 250 8.98 -14.35 7.47
N ALA A 251 8.36 -15.23 8.26
CA ALA A 251 9.03 -15.86 9.40
C ALA A 251 10.18 -16.75 8.96
N VAL A 252 10.01 -17.55 7.89
CA VAL A 252 11.05 -18.44 7.36
C VAL A 252 12.36 -17.69 7.11
N SER A 253 12.30 -16.54 6.42
CA SER A 253 13.50 -15.75 6.16
C SER A 253 14.01 -15.03 7.40
N LEU A 254 13.14 -14.43 8.21
CA LEU A 254 13.56 -13.70 9.41
C LEU A 254 14.21 -14.62 10.46
N GLU A 255 13.70 -15.83 10.68
CA GLU A 255 14.28 -16.82 11.60
C GLU A 255 15.69 -17.22 11.17
N ARG A 256 15.91 -17.41 9.86
CA ARG A 256 17.22 -17.73 9.31
C ARG A 256 18.23 -16.58 9.44
N MET A 257 17.76 -15.33 9.27
CA MET A 257 18.61 -14.13 9.34
C MET A 257 18.92 -13.71 10.78
N CYS A 258 18.04 -14.05 11.70
CA CYS A 258 18.09 -13.68 13.11
C CYS A 258 18.42 -14.84 14.05
N GLY A 259 18.50 -16.07 13.56
CA GLY A 259 18.92 -17.26 14.32
C GLY A 259 20.42 -17.32 14.52
#